data_ceb881790c20b56fa39877d6f7e9ce58
#
_entry.id   ceb881790c20b56fa39877d6f7e9ce58
#
_cell.length_a   1.000
_cell.length_b   1.000
_cell.length_c   1.000
_cell.angle_alpha   90.00
_cell.angle_beta   90.00
_cell.angle_gamma   90.00
#
_symmetry.space_group_name_H-M   'P 1'
#
loop_
_entity.id
_entity.type
_entity.pdbx_description
1 polymer ?
#
loop_
_entity_poly.entity_id
_entity_poly.type
_entity_poly.pdbx_seq_one_letter_code
_entity_poly.pdbx_strand_id
1 'polypeptide(L)'
;QHSFPTRRSSDLNANYKYDAYICFFCDDWLFDGPRGIWNDYNKAIEIIKHFSGIISPDFSTYKDFPTPLKAWNIYRMRTFGFWCSTQGINVINNVRWSPDTIDICFKGIPKNSVVCLGVIASDLRHSVNWPEYEYYLKIMVQELQPKIILVYGSARYKFFKDLQAQGI
;
A
#
# COMPACT_ATOMS: atom_id res chain seq x y z
N GLN A 1 -9.20 -10.00 -16.65
CA GLN A 1 -9.78 -9.53 -15.38
C GLN A 1 -9.66 -10.66 -14.38
N HIS A 2 -8.62 -10.66 -13.55
CA HIS A 2 -8.58 -11.54 -12.39
C HIS A 2 -9.29 -10.80 -11.25
N SER A 3 -10.56 -11.12 -11.04
CA SER A 3 -11.27 -10.73 -9.84
C SER A 3 -10.67 -11.49 -8.67
N PHE A 4 -9.98 -10.79 -7.78
CA PHE A 4 -9.60 -11.38 -6.50
C PHE A 4 -10.88 -11.70 -5.73
N PRO A 5 -11.06 -12.93 -5.21
CA PRO A 5 -12.23 -13.25 -4.43
C PRO A 5 -12.21 -12.43 -3.15
N THR A 6 -13.13 -11.49 -3.02
CA THR A 6 -13.41 -10.80 -1.76
C THR A 6 -14.07 -11.80 -0.82
N ARG A 7 -13.28 -12.46 0.03
CA ARG A 7 -13.83 -13.29 1.10
C ARG A 7 -14.36 -12.38 2.21
N ARG A 8 -15.57 -12.64 2.68
CA ARG A 8 -16.12 -11.99 3.87
C ARG A 8 -15.39 -12.53 5.10
N SER A 9 -15.29 -11.75 6.17
CA SER A 9 -14.70 -12.19 7.43
C SER A 9 -15.43 -13.42 8.03
N SER A 10 -16.72 -13.60 7.73
CA SER A 10 -17.51 -14.78 8.10
C SER A 10 -17.04 -16.08 7.43
N ASP A 11 -16.31 -15.98 6.33
CA ASP A 11 -15.85 -17.14 5.55
C ASP A 11 -14.46 -17.62 6.01
N LEU A 12 -13.87 -16.95 7.01
CA LEU A 12 -12.58 -17.31 7.57
C LEU A 12 -12.74 -18.43 8.59
N ASN A 13 -12.05 -19.54 8.39
CA ASN A 13 -11.95 -20.59 9.40
C ASN A 13 -10.99 -20.11 10.50
N ALA A 14 -11.48 -20.03 11.74
CA ALA A 14 -10.73 -19.54 12.90
C ALA A 14 -9.44 -20.33 13.19
N ASN A 15 -9.35 -21.57 12.72
CA ASN A 15 -8.19 -22.45 12.94
C ASN A 15 -7.23 -22.47 11.74
N TYR A 16 -7.51 -21.73 10.66
CA TYR A 16 -6.71 -21.76 9.43
C TYR A 16 -5.80 -20.57 9.32
N LYS A 17 -4.54 -20.81 8.97
CA LYS A 17 -3.57 -19.80 8.60
C LYS A 17 -3.49 -19.73 7.09
N TYR A 18 -3.69 -18.53 6.54
CA TYR A 18 -3.61 -18.26 5.11
C TYR A 18 -2.19 -17.83 4.74
N ASP A 19 -1.54 -18.56 3.84
CA ASP A 19 -0.25 -18.13 3.27
C ASP A 19 -0.50 -17.03 2.21
N ALA A 20 -0.94 -15.89 2.70
CA ALA A 20 -1.28 -14.73 1.88
C ALA A 20 -1.17 -13.44 2.72
N TYR A 21 -0.98 -12.32 2.03
CA TYR A 21 -1.05 -10.99 2.62
C TYR A 21 -2.39 -10.33 2.33
N ILE A 22 -2.96 -9.69 3.33
CA ILE A 22 -4.14 -8.83 3.11
C ILE A 22 -3.69 -7.59 2.36
N CYS A 23 -4.44 -7.26 1.31
CA CYS A 23 -4.20 -6.10 0.48
C CYS A 23 -5.41 -5.16 0.52
N PHE A 24 -5.18 -3.86 0.67
CA PHE A 24 -6.21 -2.83 0.78
C PHE A 24 -6.33 -1.96 -0.48
N PHE A 25 -5.84 -2.42 -1.64
CA PHE A 25 -6.02 -1.72 -2.92
C PHE A 25 -7.44 -1.90 -3.46
N CYS A 26 -8.39 -1.34 -2.73
CA CYS A 26 -9.82 -1.32 -3.02
C CYS A 26 -10.42 -0.01 -2.52
N ASP A 27 -11.69 0.23 -2.79
CA ASP A 27 -12.35 1.45 -2.34
C ASP A 27 -12.33 1.59 -0.81
N ASP A 28 -12.00 2.77 -0.30
CA ASP A 28 -11.83 3.05 1.13
C ASP A 28 -13.03 2.59 1.98
N TRP A 29 -14.26 2.76 1.48
CA TRP A 29 -15.47 2.37 2.22
C TRP A 29 -15.56 0.88 2.55
N LEU A 30 -14.77 0.03 1.88
CA LEU A 30 -14.70 -1.41 2.16
C LEU A 30 -13.92 -1.74 3.44
N PHE A 31 -13.00 -0.88 3.84
CA PHE A 31 -12.15 -1.11 5.02
C PHE A 31 -12.11 0.08 5.99
N ASP A 32 -12.59 1.25 5.58
CA ASP A 32 -12.60 2.49 6.37
C ASP A 32 -14.05 2.97 6.58
N GLY A 33 -14.54 2.90 7.77
CA GLY A 33 -15.90 3.28 8.14
C GLY A 33 -16.09 3.18 9.66
N PRO A 34 -17.30 3.29 10.18
CA PRO A 34 -17.55 3.26 11.63
C PRO A 34 -17.03 1.98 12.31
N ARG A 35 -16.95 0.88 11.59
CA ARG A 35 -16.38 -0.41 12.02
C ARG A 35 -15.19 -0.83 11.18
N GLY A 36 -14.56 0.13 10.53
CA GLY A 36 -13.37 -0.09 9.70
C GLY A 36 -12.10 -0.23 10.55
N ILE A 37 -11.01 -0.59 9.87
CA ILE A 37 -9.73 -0.90 10.51
C ILE A 37 -9.16 0.26 11.33
N TRP A 38 -9.46 1.52 10.95
CA TRP A 38 -8.99 2.69 11.67
C TRP A 38 -9.75 2.95 12.97
N ASN A 39 -11.02 2.59 13.03
CA ASN A 39 -11.86 2.86 14.20
C ASN A 39 -11.93 1.66 15.17
N ASP A 40 -11.62 0.45 14.70
CA ASP A 40 -11.65 -0.77 15.50
C ASP A 40 -10.43 -1.67 15.23
N TYR A 41 -9.30 -1.27 15.80
CA TYR A 41 -8.03 -1.99 15.69
C TYR A 41 -8.11 -3.42 16.25
N ASN A 42 -8.83 -3.60 17.36
CA ASN A 42 -8.97 -4.91 17.99
C ASN A 42 -9.68 -5.91 17.08
N LYS A 43 -10.75 -5.47 16.42
CA LYS A 43 -11.44 -6.31 15.45
C LYS A 43 -10.59 -6.56 14.20
N ALA A 44 -9.85 -5.57 13.75
CA ALA A 44 -8.96 -5.72 12.61
C ALA A 44 -7.91 -6.81 12.86
N ILE A 45 -7.25 -6.79 14.04
CA ILE A 45 -6.19 -7.77 14.35
C ILE A 45 -6.72 -9.18 14.44
N GLU A 46 -7.96 -9.39 14.92
CA GLU A 46 -8.57 -10.71 14.98
C GLU A 46 -8.67 -11.38 13.59
N ILE A 47 -8.84 -10.59 12.55
CA ILE A 47 -8.87 -11.07 11.16
C ILE A 47 -7.45 -11.20 10.63
N ILE A 48 -6.62 -10.17 10.81
CA ILE A 48 -5.28 -10.05 10.23
C ILE A 48 -4.37 -11.20 10.70
N LYS A 49 -4.47 -11.61 11.95
CA LYS A 49 -3.65 -12.69 12.53
C LYS A 49 -3.80 -14.06 11.83
N HIS A 50 -4.84 -14.24 11.01
CA HIS A 50 -5.01 -15.44 10.21
C HIS A 50 -4.19 -15.44 8.91
N PHE A 51 -3.53 -14.35 8.57
CA PHE A 51 -2.76 -14.19 7.36
C PHE A 51 -1.26 -14.10 7.64
N SER A 52 -0.41 -14.30 6.62
CA SER A 52 1.04 -14.16 6.72
C SER A 52 1.47 -12.73 6.99
N GLY A 53 0.63 -11.74 6.68
CA GLY A 53 0.88 -10.33 6.92
C GLY A 53 -0.10 -9.44 6.21
N ILE A 54 0.22 -8.15 6.15
CA ILE A 54 -0.54 -7.14 5.43
C ILE A 54 0.36 -6.32 4.51
N ILE A 55 -0.20 -5.80 3.42
CA ILE A 55 0.27 -4.58 2.79
C ILE A 55 -0.44 -3.44 3.53
N SER A 56 0.31 -2.43 4.03
CA SER A 56 -0.31 -1.36 4.81
C SER A 56 -1.44 -0.67 4.03
N PRO A 57 -2.48 -0.16 4.70
CA PRO A 57 -3.68 0.34 4.04
C PRO A 57 -3.40 1.36 2.95
N ASP A 58 -4.26 1.40 1.93
CA ASP A 58 -4.18 2.33 0.81
C ASP A 58 -5.28 3.40 0.92
N PHE A 59 -5.26 4.17 2.02
CA PHE A 59 -6.19 5.29 2.15
C PHE A 59 -5.99 6.29 1.01
N SER A 60 -7.07 6.68 0.37
CA SER A 60 -7.07 7.49 -0.84
C SER A 60 -6.36 8.83 -0.68
N THR A 61 -5.49 9.16 -1.66
CA THR A 61 -4.81 10.44 -1.76
C THR A 61 -5.04 11.04 -3.15
N TYR A 62 -6.32 11.20 -3.52
CA TYR A 62 -6.70 11.69 -4.84
C TYR A 62 -6.09 13.07 -5.13
N LYS A 63 -5.85 13.35 -6.41
CA LYS A 63 -5.19 14.59 -6.86
C LYS A 63 -5.93 15.85 -6.41
N ASP A 64 -7.24 15.80 -6.39
CA ASP A 64 -8.16 16.88 -6.00
C ASP A 64 -8.40 17.00 -4.48
N PHE A 65 -7.86 16.06 -3.69
CA PHE A 65 -7.94 16.19 -2.24
C PHE A 65 -7.03 17.32 -1.74
N PRO A 66 -7.47 18.12 -0.74
CA PRO A 66 -6.60 19.09 -0.10
C PRO A 66 -5.41 18.41 0.58
N THR A 67 -4.24 19.05 0.53
CA THR A 67 -2.99 18.52 1.08
C THR A 67 -3.10 18.04 2.54
N PRO A 68 -3.81 18.73 3.46
CA PRO A 68 -4.00 18.24 4.83
C PRO A 68 -4.70 16.87 4.90
N LEU A 69 -5.67 16.62 4.01
CA LEU A 69 -6.37 15.33 3.96
C LEU A 69 -5.46 14.22 3.44
N LYS A 70 -4.66 14.50 2.41
CA LYS A 70 -3.63 13.57 1.93
C LYS A 70 -2.62 13.25 3.01
N ALA A 71 -2.12 14.27 3.73
CA ALA A 71 -1.19 14.09 4.85
C ALA A 71 -1.79 13.23 5.97
N TRP A 72 -3.06 13.45 6.30
CA TRP A 72 -3.80 12.64 7.27
C TRP A 72 -3.89 11.18 6.81
N ASN A 73 -4.20 10.92 5.54
CA ASN A 73 -4.29 9.57 5.00
C ASN A 73 -2.92 8.87 5.00
N ILE A 74 -1.85 9.58 4.66
CA ILE A 74 -0.48 9.06 4.78
C ILE A 74 -0.16 8.71 6.24
N TYR A 75 -0.50 9.57 7.20
CA TYR A 75 -0.33 9.30 8.61
C TYR A 75 -1.09 8.02 9.03
N ARG A 76 -2.36 7.86 8.62
CA ARG A 76 -3.16 6.66 8.92
C ARG A 76 -2.51 5.38 8.38
N MET A 77 -2.03 5.41 7.13
CA MET A 77 -1.32 4.27 6.52
C MET A 77 -0.13 3.83 7.39
N ARG A 78 0.69 4.78 7.83
CA ARG A 78 1.90 4.51 8.62
C ARG A 78 1.56 4.06 10.02
N THR A 79 0.63 4.74 10.68
CA THR A 79 0.22 4.42 12.05
C THR A 79 -0.38 3.03 12.15
N PHE A 80 -1.29 2.66 11.25
CA PHE A 80 -1.89 1.33 11.25
C PHE A 80 -0.86 0.24 10.95
N GLY A 81 0.01 0.46 9.94
CA GLY A 81 1.08 -0.49 9.63
C GLY A 81 2.05 -0.65 10.81
N PHE A 82 2.47 0.44 11.43
CA PHE A 82 3.34 0.40 12.62
C PHE A 82 2.66 -0.36 13.77
N TRP A 83 1.41 -0.04 14.08
CA TRP A 83 0.67 -0.74 15.12
C TRP A 83 0.57 -2.24 14.84
N CYS A 84 0.24 -2.66 13.62
CA CYS A 84 0.23 -4.08 13.24
C CYS A 84 1.60 -4.73 13.48
N SER A 85 2.69 -4.05 13.15
CA SER A 85 4.04 -4.60 13.39
C SER A 85 4.33 -4.80 14.88
N THR A 86 3.83 -3.92 15.76
CA THR A 86 3.95 -4.10 17.23
C THR A 86 3.14 -5.29 17.75
N GLN A 87 2.15 -5.75 17.00
CA GLN A 87 1.38 -6.96 17.29
C GLN A 87 1.99 -8.24 16.68
N GLY A 88 3.21 -8.15 16.14
CA GLY A 88 3.91 -9.29 15.52
C GLY A 88 3.43 -9.64 14.11
N ILE A 89 2.67 -8.76 13.46
CA ILE A 89 2.23 -8.94 12.07
C ILE A 89 3.32 -8.46 11.11
N ASN A 90 3.62 -9.25 10.08
CA ASN A 90 4.48 -8.81 8.99
C ASN A 90 3.79 -7.71 8.18
N VAL A 91 4.48 -6.59 7.98
CA VAL A 91 3.93 -5.45 7.25
C VAL A 91 4.83 -5.10 6.07
N ILE A 92 4.24 -5.09 4.88
CA ILE A 92 4.84 -4.52 3.68
C ILE A 92 4.23 -3.12 3.52
N ASN A 93 5.08 -2.08 3.49
CA ASN A 93 4.57 -0.73 3.37
C ASN A 93 4.06 -0.44 1.96
N ASN A 94 2.80 -0.02 1.86
CA ASN A 94 2.28 0.62 0.66
C ASN A 94 2.91 2.01 0.53
N VAL A 95 3.36 2.35 -0.66
CA VAL A 95 3.96 3.65 -0.96
C VAL A 95 3.07 4.39 -1.95
N ARG A 96 2.61 5.57 -1.54
CA ARG A 96 1.88 6.51 -2.39
C ARG A 96 2.52 7.88 -2.30
N TRP A 97 2.44 8.62 -3.38
CA TRP A 97 2.93 9.99 -3.46
C TRP A 97 1.99 10.87 -4.26
N SER A 98 2.11 12.15 -4.04
CA SER A 98 1.62 13.22 -4.90
C SER A 98 2.60 14.39 -4.83
N PRO A 99 2.63 15.29 -5.82
CA PRO A 99 3.57 16.41 -5.84
C PRO A 99 3.58 17.23 -4.55
N ASP A 100 2.42 17.42 -3.94
CA ASP A 100 2.20 18.23 -2.74
C ASP A 100 2.43 17.47 -1.41
N THR A 101 2.81 16.20 -1.46
CA THR A 101 3.11 15.38 -0.26
C THR A 101 4.46 14.69 -0.33
N ILE A 102 5.28 15.02 -1.32
CA ILE A 102 6.54 14.32 -1.58
C ILE A 102 7.53 14.39 -0.40
N ASP A 103 7.48 15.45 0.37
CA ASP A 103 8.32 15.69 1.55
C ASP A 103 7.93 14.82 2.78
N ILE A 104 6.73 14.25 2.77
CA ILE A 104 6.20 13.47 3.89
C ILE A 104 5.83 12.03 3.55
N CYS A 105 5.52 11.73 2.27
CA CYS A 105 4.92 10.45 1.88
C CYS A 105 5.82 9.22 2.12
N PHE A 106 7.13 9.40 2.21
CA PHE A 106 8.08 8.31 2.49
C PHE A 106 8.47 8.20 3.97
N LYS A 107 8.08 9.17 4.81
CA LYS A 107 8.38 9.13 6.24
C LYS A 107 7.74 7.92 6.92
N GLY A 108 8.48 7.30 7.83
CA GLY A 108 8.04 6.11 8.56
C GLY A 108 8.15 4.78 7.77
N ILE A 109 8.65 4.80 6.54
CA ILE A 109 8.96 3.59 5.79
C ILE A 109 10.44 3.25 6.02
N PRO A 110 10.76 2.03 6.47
CA PRO A 110 12.16 1.63 6.66
C PRO A 110 12.91 1.57 5.32
N LYS A 111 14.13 2.10 5.30
CA LYS A 111 15.03 1.92 4.16
C LYS A 111 15.43 0.45 3.99
N ASN A 112 15.81 0.07 2.79
CA ASN A 112 16.22 -1.30 2.46
C ASN A 112 15.16 -2.36 2.79
N SER A 113 13.88 -2.00 2.73
CA SER A 113 12.74 -2.90 2.98
C SER A 113 12.07 -3.35 1.70
N VAL A 114 11.12 -4.27 1.82
CA VAL A 114 10.15 -4.56 0.77
C VAL A 114 9.05 -3.52 0.82
N VAL A 115 8.70 -2.95 -0.32
CA VAL A 115 7.60 -1.99 -0.44
C VAL A 115 6.59 -2.43 -1.51
N CYS A 116 5.38 -1.89 -1.46
CA CYS A 116 4.35 -2.16 -2.46
C CYS A 116 3.86 -0.86 -3.10
N LEU A 117 3.63 -0.91 -4.42
CA LEU A 117 3.08 0.19 -5.22
C LEU A 117 1.77 -0.23 -5.86
N GLY A 118 0.69 0.49 -5.61
CA GLY A 118 -0.54 0.37 -6.36
C GLY A 118 -0.52 1.25 -7.61
N VAL A 119 -0.50 0.64 -8.81
CA VAL A 119 -0.41 1.40 -10.07
C VAL A 119 -1.76 1.58 -10.78
N ILE A 120 -2.82 0.93 -10.30
CA ILE A 120 -4.14 0.99 -10.96
C ILE A 120 -4.70 2.41 -10.92
N ALA A 121 -4.65 3.07 -9.76
CA ALA A 121 -5.13 4.43 -9.57
C ALA A 121 -4.18 5.52 -10.12
N SER A 122 -2.98 5.14 -10.57
CA SER A 122 -2.00 6.09 -11.14
C SER A 122 -2.25 6.42 -12.61
N ASP A 123 -3.32 5.88 -13.19
CA ASP A 123 -3.77 6.09 -14.57
C ASP A 123 -2.64 5.95 -15.63
N LEU A 124 -1.75 4.97 -15.42
CA LEU A 124 -0.63 4.70 -16.32
C LEU A 124 -1.06 4.12 -17.69
N ARG A 125 -2.36 3.95 -17.91
CA ARG A 125 -2.91 3.67 -19.25
C ARG A 125 -2.59 4.79 -20.22
N HIS A 126 -2.53 6.02 -19.74
CA HIS A 126 -2.21 7.20 -20.52
C HIS A 126 -0.72 7.53 -20.40
N SER A 127 0.01 7.45 -21.52
CA SER A 127 1.47 7.67 -21.55
C SER A 127 1.89 9.07 -21.13
N VAL A 128 0.98 10.04 -21.19
CA VAL A 128 1.21 11.41 -20.71
C VAL A 128 1.56 11.46 -19.22
N ASN A 129 1.12 10.48 -18.44
CA ASN A 129 1.38 10.39 -17.00
C ASN A 129 2.73 9.71 -16.67
N TRP A 130 3.39 9.05 -17.64
CA TRP A 130 4.60 8.29 -17.39
C TRP A 130 5.79 9.13 -16.92
N PRO A 131 6.09 10.31 -17.51
CA PRO A 131 7.23 11.10 -17.08
C PRO A 131 7.13 11.56 -15.62
N GLU A 132 5.94 11.99 -15.20
CA GLU A 132 5.69 12.39 -13.80
C GLU A 132 5.82 11.21 -12.87
N TYR A 133 5.20 10.08 -13.22
CA TYR A 133 5.27 8.86 -12.41
C TYR A 133 6.71 8.35 -12.27
N GLU A 134 7.45 8.28 -13.37
CA GLU A 134 8.86 7.86 -13.39
C GLU A 134 9.75 8.78 -12.55
N TYR A 135 9.51 10.08 -12.61
CA TYR A 135 10.24 11.06 -11.82
C TYR A 135 10.09 10.79 -10.31
N TYR A 136 8.86 10.65 -9.83
CA TYR A 136 8.61 10.37 -8.41
C TYR A 136 9.02 8.95 -8.00
N LEU A 137 8.92 7.97 -8.89
CA LEU A 137 9.43 6.62 -8.67
C LEU A 137 10.94 6.64 -8.40
N LYS A 138 11.70 7.42 -9.16
CA LYS A 138 13.15 7.60 -8.95
C LYS A 138 13.45 8.22 -7.59
N ILE A 139 12.70 9.25 -7.19
CA ILE A 139 12.83 9.86 -5.85
C ILE A 139 12.57 8.81 -4.77
N MET A 140 11.50 8.03 -4.89
CA MET A 140 11.17 6.97 -3.95
C MET A 140 12.30 5.93 -3.85
N VAL A 141 12.86 5.49 -4.97
CA VAL A 141 13.98 4.53 -4.99
C VAL A 141 15.23 5.11 -4.31
N GLN A 142 15.54 6.39 -4.55
CA GLN A 142 16.68 7.07 -3.91
C GLN A 142 16.48 7.21 -2.39
N GLU A 143 15.28 7.59 -1.96
CA GLU A 143 14.97 7.82 -0.54
C GLU A 143 14.89 6.51 0.26
N LEU A 144 14.20 5.50 -0.27
CA LEU A 144 13.89 4.27 0.45
C LEU A 144 14.89 3.15 0.18
N GLN A 145 15.58 3.16 -0.95
CA GLN A 145 16.51 2.11 -1.38
C GLN A 145 15.89 0.70 -1.23
N PRO A 146 14.69 0.46 -1.78
CA PRO A 146 13.97 -0.76 -1.53
C PRO A 146 14.73 -1.98 -2.05
N LYS A 147 14.70 -3.09 -1.31
CA LYS A 147 15.24 -4.38 -1.78
C LYS A 147 14.36 -5.03 -2.83
N ILE A 148 13.05 -4.86 -2.69
CA ILE A 148 12.03 -5.40 -3.59
C ILE A 148 10.89 -4.41 -3.67
N ILE A 149 10.38 -4.20 -4.88
CA ILE A 149 9.16 -3.44 -5.13
C ILE A 149 8.10 -4.41 -5.63
N LEU A 150 7.05 -4.64 -4.84
CA LEU A 150 5.87 -5.35 -5.29
C LEU A 150 4.96 -4.37 -6.03
N VAL A 151 4.48 -4.75 -7.20
CA VAL A 151 3.59 -3.91 -8.02
C VAL A 151 2.19 -4.52 -8.05
N TYR A 152 1.22 -3.84 -7.42
CA TYR A 152 -0.18 -4.19 -7.56
C TYR A 152 -0.76 -3.55 -8.81
N GLY A 153 -1.01 -4.38 -9.82
CA GLY A 153 -1.42 -3.99 -11.16
C GLY A 153 -0.39 -4.42 -12.20
N SER A 154 -0.17 -3.59 -13.24
CA SER A 154 0.73 -3.93 -14.32
C SER A 154 2.16 -3.41 -14.08
N ALA A 155 3.14 -4.32 -14.07
CA ALA A 155 4.56 -4.00 -14.02
C ALA A 155 5.23 -3.97 -15.42
N ARG A 156 4.43 -3.94 -16.52
CA ARG A 156 4.95 -4.00 -17.90
C ARG A 156 5.65 -2.73 -18.39
N TYR A 157 5.55 -1.65 -17.64
CA TYR A 157 6.12 -0.36 -18.02
C TYR A 157 7.65 -0.40 -18.01
N LYS A 158 8.28 0.37 -18.92
CA LYS A 158 9.73 0.38 -19.11
C LYS A 158 10.48 0.69 -17.80
N PHE A 159 10.03 1.67 -17.04
CA PHE A 159 10.67 2.07 -15.78
C PHE A 159 10.69 0.95 -14.71
N PHE A 160 9.72 0.04 -14.67
CA PHE A 160 9.78 -1.14 -13.80
C PHE A 160 10.75 -2.19 -14.33
N LYS A 161 10.81 -2.39 -15.67
CA LYS A 161 11.77 -3.31 -16.27
C LYS A 161 13.21 -2.82 -16.05
N ASP A 162 13.44 -1.51 -16.10
CA ASP A 162 14.74 -0.92 -15.84
C ASP A 162 15.16 -1.14 -14.37
N LEU A 163 14.24 -1.05 -13.40
CA LEU A 163 14.50 -1.37 -12.00
C LEU A 163 14.78 -2.87 -11.80
N GLN A 164 14.00 -3.73 -12.44
CA GLN A 164 14.23 -5.19 -12.41
C GLN A 164 15.62 -5.55 -12.95
N ALA A 165 16.09 -4.89 -14.00
CA ALA A 165 17.43 -5.08 -14.53
C ALA A 165 18.53 -4.61 -13.56
N GLN A 166 18.19 -3.74 -12.59
CA GLN A 166 19.08 -3.28 -11.51
C GLN A 166 18.99 -4.17 -10.25
N GLY A 167 18.15 -5.20 -10.28
CA GLY A 167 17.99 -6.15 -9.17
C GLY A 167 16.99 -5.74 -8.09
N ILE A 168 16.07 -4.82 -8.42
CA ILE A 168 15.01 -4.32 -7.50
C ILE A 168 13.65 -4.94 -7.86
#